data_6ee1d56565835fec78ec815853599950
#
_entry.id   6ee1d56565835fec78ec815853599950
#
_cell.length_a   1.000
_cell.length_b   1.000
_cell.length_c   1.000
_cell.angle_alpha   90.00
_cell.angle_beta   90.00
_cell.angle_gamma   90.00
#
_symmetry.space_group_name_H-M   'P 1'
#
loop_
_entity.id
_entity.type
_entity.pdbx_description
1 polymer ?
#
loop_
_entity_poly.entity_id
_entity_poly.type
_entity_poly.pdbx_seq_one_letter_code
_entity_poly.pdbx_strand_id
1 'polypeptide(L)'
;MHIDVDTLLAYGATPKEWHKGELIFSQGNDARYFHQIDTGMVKMTSLTNDAKEFIQGVFNDGNSFGEPALMIGKPYPASAFAVSHSVIYRLSKEKFLLLLEDHPSL
;
A
#
# COMPACT_ATOMS: atom_id res chain seq x y z
N MET A 1 -0.78 1.18 -10.01
CA MET A 1 -1.56 -0.04 -10.33
C MET A 1 -2.95 0.08 -9.74
N HIS A 2 -3.93 -0.39 -10.45
CA HIS A 2 -5.31 -0.49 -9.95
C HIS A 2 -5.85 -1.89 -10.26
N ILE A 3 -6.33 -2.58 -9.24
CA ILE A 3 -6.97 -3.89 -9.39
C ILE A 3 -8.46 -3.74 -9.08
N ASP A 4 -9.30 -4.34 -9.90
CA ASP A 4 -10.74 -4.35 -9.67
C ASP A 4 -11.07 -4.87 -8.25
N VAL A 5 -11.96 -4.17 -7.55
CA VAL A 5 -12.29 -4.50 -6.15
C VAL A 5 -12.86 -5.91 -6.02
N ASP A 6 -13.73 -6.33 -6.94
CA ASP A 6 -14.28 -7.67 -6.89
C ASP A 6 -13.19 -8.74 -7.01
N THR A 7 -12.17 -8.49 -7.82
CA THR A 7 -11.01 -9.37 -7.94
C THR A 7 -10.22 -9.40 -6.64
N LEU A 8 -9.95 -8.24 -6.03
CA LEU A 8 -9.27 -8.17 -4.73
C LEU A 8 -10.02 -8.98 -3.67
N LEU A 9 -11.33 -8.80 -3.59
CA LEU A 9 -12.16 -9.51 -2.62
C LEU A 9 -12.15 -11.02 -2.85
N ALA A 10 -12.16 -11.44 -4.12
CA ALA A 10 -12.11 -12.86 -4.47
C ALA A 10 -10.82 -13.55 -3.98
N TYR A 11 -9.71 -12.80 -3.89
CA TYR A 11 -8.43 -13.32 -3.36
C TYR A 11 -8.26 -13.12 -1.87
N GLY A 12 -9.25 -12.56 -1.17
CA GLY A 12 -9.26 -12.45 0.27
C GLY A 12 -8.85 -11.08 0.81
N ALA A 13 -8.85 -10.04 -0.02
CA ALA A 13 -8.59 -8.68 0.46
C ALA A 13 -9.67 -8.24 1.44
N THR A 14 -9.26 -7.47 2.45
CA THR A 14 -10.16 -6.90 3.45
C THR A 14 -10.00 -5.38 3.50
N PRO A 15 -11.10 -4.63 3.65
CA PRO A 15 -11.01 -3.19 3.84
C PRO A 15 -10.65 -2.86 5.29
N LYS A 16 -9.88 -1.79 5.46
CA LYS A 16 -9.58 -1.22 6.78
C LYS A 16 -9.72 0.29 6.71
N GLU A 17 -10.35 0.87 7.74
CA GLU A 17 -10.41 2.32 7.92
C GLU A 17 -9.16 2.83 8.60
N TRP A 18 -8.69 3.98 8.12
CA TRP A 18 -7.56 4.71 8.69
C TRP A 18 -7.96 6.16 8.91
N HIS A 19 -7.64 6.68 10.09
CA HIS A 19 -7.88 8.09 10.40
C HIS A 19 -6.71 8.95 9.95
N LYS A 20 -6.99 10.22 9.69
CA LYS A 20 -5.97 11.21 9.33
C LYS A 20 -4.76 11.14 10.28
N GLY A 21 -3.57 11.02 9.73
CA GLY A 21 -2.31 10.98 10.46
C GLY A 21 -1.87 9.60 10.91
N GLU A 22 -2.72 8.57 10.79
CA GLU A 22 -2.33 7.22 11.19
C GLU A 22 -1.26 6.62 10.28
N LEU A 23 -0.32 5.90 10.90
CA LEU A 23 0.74 5.18 10.23
C LEU A 23 0.22 3.84 9.71
N ILE A 24 0.35 3.62 8.40
CA ILE A 24 -0.09 2.38 7.75
C ILE A 24 1.03 1.34 7.77
N PHE A 25 2.25 1.75 7.42
CA PHE A 25 3.45 0.94 7.60
C PHE A 25 4.67 1.84 7.75
N SER A 26 5.72 1.31 8.38
CA SER A 26 6.95 2.05 8.68
C SER A 26 8.07 1.76 7.70
N GLN A 27 8.84 2.79 7.39
CA GLN A 27 10.11 2.66 6.68
C GLN A 27 10.98 1.60 7.37
N GLY A 28 11.56 0.69 6.59
CA GLY A 28 12.41 -0.38 7.10
C GLY A 28 11.68 -1.66 7.50
N ASN A 29 10.35 -1.64 7.62
CA ASN A 29 9.59 -2.87 7.88
C ASN A 29 9.51 -3.75 6.65
N ASP A 30 9.36 -5.05 6.87
CA ASP A 30 9.11 -6.00 5.79
C ASP A 30 7.79 -5.70 5.10
N ALA A 31 7.81 -5.75 3.78
CA ALA A 31 6.60 -5.61 2.97
C ALA A 31 5.85 -6.95 2.96
N ARG A 32 4.66 -6.98 3.54
CA ARG A 32 3.86 -8.21 3.70
C ARG A 32 2.49 -8.14 3.06
N TYR A 33 2.05 -6.94 2.65
CA TYR A 33 0.70 -6.73 2.11
C TYR A 33 0.73 -5.81 0.91
N PHE A 34 -0.14 -6.13 -0.04
CA PHE A 34 -0.55 -5.20 -1.08
C PHE A 34 -1.63 -4.28 -0.51
N HIS A 35 -1.54 -2.98 -0.81
CA HIS A 35 -2.50 -1.98 -0.36
C HIS A 35 -3.07 -1.22 -1.57
N GLN A 36 -4.38 -1.07 -1.58
CA GLN A 36 -5.07 -0.26 -2.60
C GLN A 36 -6.14 0.61 -1.93
N ILE A 37 -6.10 1.90 -2.24
CA ILE A 37 -7.03 2.86 -1.66
C ILE A 37 -8.39 2.74 -2.36
N ASP A 38 -9.43 2.50 -1.57
CA ASP A 38 -10.82 2.64 -2.04
C ASP A 38 -11.20 4.11 -2.07
N THR A 39 -11.12 4.78 -0.92
CA THR A 39 -11.34 6.22 -0.79
C THR A 39 -10.31 6.81 0.16
N GLY A 40 -9.87 8.01 -0.14
CA GLY A 40 -8.94 8.74 0.71
C GLY A 40 -7.64 9.14 0.06
N MET A 41 -6.65 9.43 0.88
CA MET A 41 -5.34 9.89 0.43
C MET A 41 -4.25 9.37 1.37
N VAL A 42 -3.16 8.88 0.77
CA VAL A 42 -1.99 8.34 1.48
C VAL A 42 -0.74 9.05 0.96
N LYS A 43 0.16 9.41 1.87
CA LYS A 43 1.50 9.87 1.50
C LYS A 43 2.54 8.84 1.93
N MET A 44 3.58 8.67 1.13
CA MET A 44 4.78 7.92 1.52
C MET A 44 5.92 8.90 1.73
N THR A 45 6.59 8.80 2.86
CA THR A 45 7.68 9.69 3.25
C THR A 45 8.86 8.90 3.79
N SER A 46 10.08 9.35 3.48
CA SER A 46 11.30 8.80 4.04
C SER A 46 11.99 9.82 4.94
N LEU A 47 12.68 9.32 5.98
CA LEU A 47 13.52 10.13 6.84
C LEU A 47 14.98 9.87 6.55
N THR A 48 15.78 10.94 6.48
CA THR A 48 17.24 10.85 6.39
C THR A 48 17.86 10.82 7.80
N ASN A 49 19.18 10.56 7.89
CA ASN A 49 19.90 10.51 9.16
C ASN A 49 19.84 11.82 9.95
N ASP A 50 19.65 12.96 9.28
CA ASP A 50 19.50 14.27 9.91
C ASP A 50 18.03 14.66 10.13
N ALA A 51 17.14 13.66 10.15
CA ALA A 51 15.71 13.80 10.42
C ALA A 51 14.94 14.68 9.42
N LYS A 52 15.44 14.81 8.20
CA LYS A 52 14.70 15.47 7.11
C LYS A 52 13.72 14.50 6.50
N GLU A 53 12.47 14.97 6.32
CA GLU A 53 11.41 14.21 5.68
C GLU A 53 11.33 14.53 4.19
N PHE A 54 11.25 13.50 3.37
CA PHE A 54 11.05 13.63 1.91
C PHE A 54 9.77 12.88 1.53
N ILE A 55 8.89 13.57 0.80
CA ILE A 55 7.69 12.94 0.24
C ILE A 55 8.10 12.15 -0.98
N GLN A 56 7.92 10.82 -0.92
CA GLN A 56 8.21 9.90 -2.02
C GLN A 56 7.04 9.79 -3.00
N GLY A 57 5.82 10.01 -2.52
CA GLY A 57 4.63 9.95 -3.35
C GLY A 57 3.36 10.27 -2.58
N VAL A 58 2.32 10.64 -3.32
CA VAL A 58 0.97 10.87 -2.82
C VAL A 58 0.02 10.04 -3.67
N PHE A 59 -0.89 9.32 -3.02
CA PHE A 59 -1.77 8.34 -3.64
C PHE A 59 -3.22 8.64 -3.25
N ASN A 60 -4.13 8.49 -4.20
CA ASN A 60 -5.55 8.81 -4.03
C ASN A 60 -6.44 7.61 -4.32
N ASP A 61 -7.76 7.86 -4.38
CA ASP A 61 -8.77 6.83 -4.67
C ASP A 61 -8.36 5.95 -5.84
N GLY A 62 -8.40 4.65 -5.65
CA GLY A 62 -8.09 3.66 -6.67
C GLY A 62 -6.60 3.35 -6.86
N ASN A 63 -5.70 4.15 -6.29
CA ASN A 63 -4.26 3.90 -6.41
C ASN A 63 -3.80 2.81 -5.44
N SER A 64 -2.83 2.01 -5.86
CA SER A 64 -2.04 1.17 -4.98
C SER A 64 -0.78 1.90 -4.53
N PHE A 65 -0.18 1.47 -3.43
CA PHE A 65 1.07 2.03 -2.93
C PHE A 65 1.91 0.97 -2.23
N GLY A 66 3.24 1.14 -2.27
CA GLY A 66 4.19 0.25 -1.60
C GLY A 66 4.46 -1.08 -2.30
N GLU A 67 3.85 -1.36 -3.44
CA GLU A 67 4.01 -2.63 -4.14
C GLU A 67 5.41 -2.89 -4.71
N PRO A 68 6.24 -1.91 -5.08
CA PRO A 68 7.60 -2.23 -5.52
C PRO A 68 8.40 -3.00 -4.49
N ALA A 69 8.37 -2.58 -3.21
CA ALA A 69 9.06 -3.29 -2.14
C ALA A 69 8.50 -4.69 -1.95
N LEU A 70 7.18 -4.84 -2.02
CA LEU A 70 6.51 -6.13 -1.91
C LEU A 70 6.97 -7.09 -3.01
N MET A 71 7.04 -6.62 -4.25
CA MET A 71 7.38 -7.46 -5.41
C MET A 71 8.84 -7.90 -5.43
N ILE A 72 9.77 -7.06 -4.94
CA ILE A 72 11.20 -7.39 -4.92
C ILE A 72 11.66 -8.02 -3.59
N GLY A 73 10.76 -8.16 -2.62
CA GLY A 73 11.08 -8.78 -1.34
C GLY A 73 12.02 -7.97 -0.47
N LYS A 74 11.97 -6.63 -0.55
CA LYS A 74 12.80 -5.73 0.25
C LYS A 74 11.98 -4.95 1.27
N PRO A 75 12.62 -4.41 2.33
CA PRO A 75 11.94 -3.54 3.28
C PRO A 75 11.39 -2.29 2.59
N TYR A 76 10.35 -1.70 3.19
CA TYR A 76 9.79 -0.46 2.69
C TYR A 76 10.83 0.67 2.72
N PRO A 77 11.02 1.40 1.61
CA PRO A 77 11.96 2.54 1.56
C PRO A 77 11.40 3.80 2.20
N ALA A 78 10.12 3.80 2.56
CA ALA A 78 9.42 4.94 3.13
C ALA A 78 8.27 4.48 4.00
N SER A 79 7.83 5.34 4.91
CA SER A 79 6.62 5.12 5.71
C SER A 79 5.38 5.61 4.96
N ALA A 80 4.23 4.97 5.19
CA ALA A 80 2.96 5.39 4.62
C ALA A 80 2.03 5.91 5.71
N PHE A 81 1.44 7.09 5.49
CA PHE A 81 0.51 7.73 6.41
C PHE A 81 -0.79 8.10 5.69
N ALA A 82 -1.91 7.92 6.37
CA ALA A 82 -3.18 8.45 5.90
C ALA A 82 -3.18 9.99 6.01
N VAL A 83 -3.42 10.67 4.90
CA VAL A 83 -3.48 12.15 4.87
C VAL A 83 -4.88 12.62 5.24
N SER A 84 -5.88 11.82 4.95
CA SER A 84 -7.28 12.03 5.30
C SER A 84 -7.86 10.72 5.81
N HIS A 85 -9.11 10.74 6.29
CA HIS A 85 -9.84 9.50 6.54
C HIS A 85 -9.85 8.66 5.27
N SER A 86 -9.40 7.43 5.36
CA SER A 86 -9.20 6.55 4.21
C SER A 86 -9.73 5.16 4.48
N VAL A 87 -10.25 4.53 3.42
CA VAL A 87 -10.58 3.10 3.40
C VAL A 87 -9.61 2.44 2.43
N ILE A 88 -8.85 1.46 2.92
CA ILE A 88 -7.77 0.83 2.17
C ILE A 88 -7.96 -0.68 2.19
N TYR A 89 -7.99 -1.31 1.02
CA TYR A 89 -7.97 -2.77 0.90
C TYR A 89 -6.56 -3.29 1.13
N ARG A 90 -6.47 -4.37 1.88
CA ARG A 90 -5.22 -5.05 2.18
C ARG A 90 -5.31 -6.51 1.75
N LEU A 91 -4.32 -6.97 0.99
CA LEU A 91 -4.22 -8.35 0.53
C LEU A 91 -2.83 -8.88 0.89
N SER A 92 -2.74 -10.11 1.44
CA SER A 92 -1.45 -10.70 1.77
C SER A 92 -0.56 -10.82 0.54
N LYS A 93 0.76 -10.73 0.75
CA LYS A 93 1.76 -10.90 -0.32
C LYS A 93 1.53 -12.20 -1.09
N GLU A 94 1.30 -13.31 -0.38
CA GLU A 94 1.07 -14.62 -0.98
C GLU A 94 -0.11 -14.59 -1.95
N LYS A 95 -1.23 -14.03 -1.51
CA LYS A 95 -2.45 -13.93 -2.34
C LYS A 95 -2.29 -12.93 -3.47
N PHE A 96 -1.55 -11.84 -3.23
CA PHE A 96 -1.26 -10.87 -4.27
C PHE A 96 -0.42 -11.47 -5.41
N LEU A 97 0.62 -12.24 -5.08
CA LEU A 97 1.44 -12.92 -6.08
C LEU A 97 0.63 -13.95 -6.87
N LEU A 98 -0.24 -14.70 -6.19
CA LEU A 98 -1.15 -15.63 -6.84
C LEU A 98 -2.12 -14.91 -7.79
N LEU A 99 -2.67 -13.79 -7.36
CA LEU A 99 -3.55 -12.96 -8.19
C LEU A 99 -2.83 -12.51 -9.48
N LEU A 100 -1.59 -12.03 -9.35
CA LEU A 100 -0.79 -11.63 -10.52
C LEU A 100 -0.51 -12.79 -11.46
N GLU A 101 -0.24 -13.98 -10.91
CA GLU A 101 -0.01 -15.20 -11.69
C GLU A 101 -1.25 -15.59 -12.48
N ASP A 102 -2.43 -15.49 -11.85
CA ASP A 102 -3.72 -15.82 -12.48
C ASP A 102 -4.19 -14.75 -13.47
N HIS A 103 -3.68 -13.52 -13.34
CA HIS A 103 -4.05 -12.37 -14.17
C HIS A 103 -2.80 -11.70 -14.78
N PRO A 104 -2.11 -12.36 -15.71
CA PRO A 104 -0.82 -11.86 -16.21
C PRO A 104 -0.90 -10.54 -16.99
N SER A 105 -2.10 -10.07 -17.32
CA SER A 105 -2.29 -8.77 -17.97
C SER A 105 -2.22 -7.57 -17.00
N LEU A 106 -2.16 -7.83 -15.73
CA LEU A 106 -2.06 -6.76 -14.73
C LEU A 106 -0.62 -6.23 -14.58
#